data_5185059680beab2f4f8da18ecc56edae
#
_entry.id   5185059680beab2f4f8da18ecc56edae
#
_cell.length_a   1.000
_cell.length_b   1.000
_cell.length_c   1.000
_cell.angle_alpha   90.00
_cell.angle_beta   90.00
_cell.angle_gamma   90.00
#
_symmetry.space_group_name_H-M   'P 1'
#
loop_
_entity.id
_entity.type
_entity.pdbx_description
1 polymer ?
#
loop_
_entity_poly.entity_id
_entity_poly.type
_entity_poly.pdbx_seq_one_letter_code
_entity_poly.pdbx_strand_id
1 'polypeptide(L)'
;MKHTPHPIRALAHVAMALLFSVALCPTPASAQVPARFYWKSLSGGNAVPVIFNSLSGNANPFDPANTVVQGANFDATMALVGYAHTYALFDRAAMGAILLPMGRVSGEVTVGSLTSKQSASGYGDPTLEFAINLIGPPAQKNLAEALRFEPGFSLDLLADLALPIG
;
A
#
# COMPACT_ATOMS: atom_id res chain seq x y z
N MET A 1 -1.93 -13.16 55.87
CA MET A 1 -1.09 -13.94 54.94
C MET A 1 -0.57 -13.00 53.85
N LYS A 2 0.70 -12.65 53.87
CA LYS A 2 1.31 -11.82 52.85
C LYS A 2 1.75 -12.72 51.68
N HIS A 3 1.05 -12.63 50.56
CA HIS A 3 1.50 -13.28 49.31
C HIS A 3 2.76 -12.58 48.79
N THR A 4 3.90 -13.18 49.01
CA THR A 4 5.14 -12.78 48.30
C THR A 4 5.06 -13.25 46.85
N PRO A 5 5.17 -12.36 45.85
CA PRO A 5 5.15 -12.79 44.45
C PRO A 5 6.35 -13.67 44.16
N HIS A 6 6.11 -14.82 43.52
CA HIS A 6 7.16 -15.73 43.10
C HIS A 6 8.13 -15.00 42.15
N PRO A 7 9.43 -15.00 42.40
CA PRO A 7 10.43 -14.26 41.61
C PRO A 7 10.39 -14.60 40.11
N ILE A 8 10.03 -15.84 39.77
CA ILE A 8 9.89 -16.29 38.36
C ILE A 8 8.76 -15.56 37.63
N ARG A 9 7.62 -15.25 38.29
CA ARG A 9 6.53 -14.50 37.69
C ARG A 9 6.89 -13.03 37.45
N ALA A 10 7.61 -12.43 38.39
CA ALA A 10 8.11 -11.07 38.22
C ALA A 10 9.08 -10.97 37.04
N LEU A 11 9.99 -11.93 36.90
CA LEU A 11 10.94 -11.99 35.79
C LEU A 11 10.23 -12.16 34.42
N ALA A 12 9.19 -12.99 34.38
CA ALA A 12 8.39 -13.18 33.16
C ALA A 12 7.66 -11.91 32.73
N HIS A 13 7.11 -11.14 33.66
CA HIS A 13 6.46 -9.87 33.35
C HIS A 13 7.45 -8.79 32.85
N VAL A 14 8.64 -8.74 33.46
CA VAL A 14 9.72 -7.82 33.02
C VAL A 14 10.20 -8.21 31.63
N ALA A 15 10.41 -9.49 31.34
CA ALA A 15 10.81 -9.96 30.03
C ALA A 15 9.73 -9.67 28.96
N MET A 16 8.46 -9.87 29.30
CA MET A 16 7.33 -9.55 28.42
C MET A 16 7.22 -8.05 28.16
N ALA A 17 7.40 -7.20 29.18
CA ALA A 17 7.40 -5.75 29.03
C ALA A 17 8.58 -5.24 28.18
N LEU A 18 9.75 -5.84 28.31
CA LEU A 18 10.93 -5.55 27.50
C LEU A 18 10.72 -5.96 26.03
N LEU A 19 10.17 -7.14 25.76
CA LEU A 19 9.82 -7.58 24.41
C LEU A 19 8.78 -6.66 23.76
N PHE A 20 7.78 -6.22 24.52
CA PHE A 20 6.75 -5.30 24.03
C PHE A 20 7.32 -3.90 23.75
N SER A 21 8.26 -3.41 24.56
CA SER A 21 8.91 -2.11 24.33
C SER A 21 9.86 -2.13 23.12
N VAL A 22 10.53 -3.25 22.82
CA VAL A 22 11.35 -3.42 21.61
C VAL A 22 10.46 -3.48 20.35
N ALA A 23 9.30 -4.13 20.43
CA ALA A 23 8.33 -4.19 19.33
C ALA A 23 7.67 -2.83 19.03
N LEU A 24 7.60 -1.93 20.00
CA LEU A 24 7.06 -0.57 19.87
C LEU A 24 8.12 0.48 19.52
N CYS A 25 9.42 0.14 19.50
CA CYS A 25 10.45 1.02 18.98
C CYS A 25 10.24 1.16 17.46
N PRO A 26 9.82 2.32 16.94
CA PRO A 26 9.75 2.52 15.51
C PRO A 26 11.17 2.40 14.96
N THR A 27 11.44 1.30 14.27
CA THR A 27 12.61 1.26 13.38
C THR A 27 12.42 2.42 12.39
N PRO A 28 13.45 3.21 12.08
CA PRO A 28 13.35 4.19 11.03
C PRO A 28 12.97 3.45 9.76
N ALA A 29 11.66 3.43 9.44
CA ALA A 29 11.19 2.98 8.16
C ALA A 29 11.79 3.95 7.15
N SER A 30 12.77 3.49 6.39
CA SER A 30 13.21 4.20 5.21
C SER A 30 12.00 4.22 4.28
N ALA A 31 11.23 5.30 4.35
CA ALA A 31 10.10 5.50 3.48
C ALA A 31 10.66 5.61 2.06
N GLN A 32 10.43 4.61 1.24
CA GLN A 32 10.81 4.60 -0.17
C GLN A 32 10.00 5.62 -1.00
N VAL A 33 9.18 6.41 -0.33
CA VAL A 33 8.30 7.40 -0.92
C VAL A 33 8.99 8.77 -0.88
N PRO A 34 9.06 9.52 -2.00
CA PRO A 34 9.65 10.85 -2.03
C PRO A 34 9.06 11.76 -0.97
N ALA A 35 9.89 12.63 -0.38
CA ALA A 35 9.55 13.50 0.76
C ALA A 35 8.35 14.45 0.52
N ARG A 36 7.82 14.56 -0.69
CA ARG A 36 6.66 15.39 -1.03
C ARG A 36 5.45 14.60 -1.53
N PHE A 37 5.49 13.29 -1.40
CA PHE A 37 4.37 12.42 -1.80
C PHE A 37 3.09 12.68 -0.97
N TYR A 38 3.22 13.24 0.22
CA TYR A 38 2.09 13.59 1.10
C TYR A 38 1.35 14.87 0.71
N TRP A 39 1.82 15.58 -0.30
CA TRP A 39 1.11 16.75 -0.77
C TRP A 39 -0.18 16.33 -1.43
N LYS A 40 -1.27 16.85 -0.90
CA LYS A 40 -2.57 16.61 -1.51
C LYS A 40 -2.64 17.28 -2.86
N SER A 41 -3.24 16.60 -3.82
CA SER A 41 -3.52 17.19 -5.13
C SER A 41 -4.50 18.34 -4.97
N LEU A 42 -4.32 19.36 -5.81
CA LEU A 42 -5.26 20.48 -5.84
C LEU A 42 -6.65 19.98 -6.27
N SER A 43 -7.68 20.50 -5.59
CA SER A 43 -9.07 20.18 -5.95
C SER A 43 -9.45 20.77 -7.29
N GLY A 44 -10.17 20.00 -8.12
CA GLY A 44 -10.57 20.38 -9.47
C GLY A 44 -9.56 19.96 -10.54
N GLY A 45 -8.52 19.21 -10.16
CA GLY A 45 -7.53 18.67 -11.09
C GLY A 45 -8.01 17.40 -11.80
N ASN A 46 -7.47 17.19 -13.00
CA ASN A 46 -7.64 15.95 -13.75
C ASN A 46 -6.25 15.36 -14.02
N ALA A 47 -6.15 14.04 -13.98
CA ALA A 47 -4.92 13.32 -14.28
C ALA A 47 -5.21 12.07 -15.09
N VAL A 48 -4.25 11.70 -15.93
CA VAL A 48 -4.20 10.40 -16.60
C VAL A 48 -3.01 9.65 -16.00
N PRO A 49 -3.21 8.85 -14.94
CA PRO A 49 -2.14 8.06 -14.37
C PRO A 49 -1.70 6.98 -15.35
N VAL A 50 -0.39 6.81 -15.49
CA VAL A 50 0.24 5.71 -16.19
C VAL A 50 1.32 5.17 -15.25
N ILE A 51 1.10 3.98 -14.71
CA ILE A 51 1.94 3.37 -13.70
C ILE A 51 2.49 2.07 -14.25
N PHE A 52 3.81 1.89 -14.17
CA PHE A 52 4.47 0.65 -14.56
C PHE A 52 5.08 -0.01 -13.31
N ASN A 53 4.77 -1.29 -13.13
CA ASN A 53 5.33 -2.11 -12.09
C ASN A 53 6.01 -3.34 -12.70
N SER A 54 7.21 -3.65 -12.22
CA SER A 54 7.89 -4.90 -12.52
C SER A 54 8.30 -5.55 -11.21
N LEU A 55 7.85 -6.77 -11.01
CA LEU A 55 8.07 -7.55 -9.80
C LEU A 55 8.70 -8.89 -10.19
N SER A 56 9.71 -9.31 -9.44
CA SER A 56 10.35 -10.62 -9.62
C SER A 56 10.73 -11.15 -8.25
N GLY A 57 10.50 -12.44 -8.03
CA GLY A 57 10.82 -13.08 -6.77
C GLY A 57 10.24 -14.47 -6.61
N ASN A 58 10.39 -15.01 -5.42
CA ASN A 58 9.90 -16.34 -5.05
C ASN A 58 8.60 -16.32 -4.21
N ALA A 59 7.99 -15.18 -4.07
CA ALA A 59 6.68 -15.01 -3.46
C ALA A 59 5.66 -14.61 -4.52
N ASN A 60 4.42 -15.09 -4.38
CA ASN A 60 3.34 -14.65 -5.26
C ASN A 60 3.04 -13.16 -4.99
N PRO A 61 3.24 -12.26 -5.96
CA PRO A 61 3.03 -10.82 -5.76
C PRO A 61 1.56 -10.43 -5.51
N PHE A 62 0.63 -11.35 -5.77
CA PHE A 62 -0.81 -11.15 -5.55
C PHE A 62 -1.30 -11.77 -4.23
N ASP A 63 -0.41 -12.45 -3.49
CA ASP A 63 -0.72 -12.97 -2.16
C ASP A 63 -0.45 -11.88 -1.10
N PRO A 64 -1.47 -11.37 -0.40
CA PRO A 64 -1.28 -10.39 0.66
C PRO A 64 -0.35 -10.85 1.79
N ALA A 65 -0.24 -12.16 2.00
CA ALA A 65 0.66 -12.74 3.00
C ALA A 65 2.12 -12.80 2.52
N ASN A 66 2.39 -12.54 1.23
CA ASN A 66 3.71 -12.64 0.61
C ASN A 66 4.41 -13.97 0.91
N THR A 67 3.65 -15.07 0.83
CA THR A 67 4.15 -16.40 1.16
C THR A 67 5.28 -16.79 0.21
N VAL A 68 6.44 -17.08 0.78
CA VAL A 68 7.60 -17.56 0.02
C VAL A 68 7.40 -19.02 -0.37
N VAL A 69 7.47 -19.33 -1.65
CA VAL A 69 7.34 -20.68 -2.18
C VAL A 69 8.73 -21.17 -2.61
N GLN A 70 9.25 -22.17 -1.91
CA GLN A 70 10.56 -22.73 -2.21
C GLN A 70 10.58 -23.38 -3.60
N GLY A 71 11.57 -23.03 -4.42
CA GLY A 71 11.67 -23.51 -5.81
C GLY A 71 10.74 -22.83 -6.80
N ALA A 72 10.00 -21.79 -6.37
CA ALA A 72 9.20 -20.96 -7.26
C ALA A 72 9.94 -19.68 -7.67
N ASN A 73 9.66 -19.22 -8.88
CA ASN A 73 10.02 -17.90 -9.37
C ASN A 73 8.80 -17.28 -10.06
N PHE A 74 8.48 -16.05 -9.69
CA PHE A 74 7.38 -15.28 -10.26
C PHE A 74 7.94 -13.99 -10.86
N ASP A 75 7.53 -13.70 -12.08
CA ASP A 75 7.81 -12.45 -12.76
C ASP A 75 6.49 -11.82 -13.18
N ALA A 76 6.28 -10.56 -12.83
CA ALA A 76 5.11 -9.82 -13.24
C ALA A 76 5.52 -8.45 -13.78
N THR A 77 5.03 -8.10 -14.95
CA THR A 77 5.14 -6.77 -15.51
C THR A 77 3.73 -6.26 -15.76
N MET A 78 3.38 -5.18 -15.09
CA MET A 78 2.03 -4.61 -15.14
C MET A 78 2.09 -3.13 -15.46
N ALA A 79 1.12 -2.68 -16.24
CA ALA A 79 0.82 -1.28 -16.44
C ALA A 79 -0.60 -1.00 -15.95
N LEU A 80 -0.79 0.12 -15.24
CA LEU A 80 -2.11 0.66 -14.92
C LEU A 80 -2.25 1.97 -15.67
N VAL A 81 -3.31 2.09 -16.43
CA VAL A 81 -3.66 3.31 -17.15
C VAL A 81 -5.06 3.71 -16.72
N GLY A 82 -5.30 4.99 -16.51
CA GLY A 82 -6.61 5.40 -16.05
C GLY A 82 -6.88 6.89 -16.15
N TYR A 83 -7.93 7.29 -15.46
CA TYR A 83 -8.32 8.68 -15.30
C TYR A 83 -8.64 8.93 -13.84
N ALA A 84 -8.16 10.04 -13.32
CA ALA A 84 -8.41 10.48 -11.96
C ALA A 84 -8.90 11.93 -11.95
N HIS A 85 -9.84 12.23 -11.07
CA HIS A 85 -10.35 13.56 -10.81
C HIS A 85 -10.28 13.88 -9.33
N THR A 86 -9.69 15.03 -9.00
CA THR A 86 -9.62 15.52 -7.62
C THR A 86 -10.69 16.59 -7.39
N TYR A 87 -11.33 16.53 -6.25
CA TYR A 87 -12.39 17.47 -5.90
C TYR A 87 -12.41 17.76 -4.39
N ALA A 88 -13.18 18.77 -4.00
CA ALA A 88 -13.44 19.04 -2.60
C ALA A 88 -14.75 18.36 -2.18
N LEU A 89 -14.69 17.50 -1.16
CA LEU A 89 -15.85 16.89 -0.54
C LEU A 89 -15.87 17.23 0.94
N PHE A 90 -16.91 17.92 1.41
CA PHE A 90 -17.00 18.43 2.78
C PHE A 90 -15.76 19.25 3.21
N ASP A 91 -15.28 20.11 2.31
CA ASP A 91 -14.05 20.90 2.47
C ASP A 91 -12.76 20.07 2.67
N ARG A 92 -12.80 18.81 2.31
CA ARG A 92 -11.66 17.87 2.34
C ARG A 92 -11.22 17.51 0.94
N ALA A 93 -9.92 17.31 0.76
CA ALA A 93 -9.40 16.80 -0.48
C ALA A 93 -9.90 15.37 -0.73
N ALA A 94 -10.52 15.16 -1.86
CA ALA A 94 -11.00 13.86 -2.30
C ALA A 94 -10.58 13.59 -3.74
N MET A 95 -10.49 12.32 -4.11
CA MET A 95 -10.14 11.85 -5.44
C MET A 95 -11.01 10.65 -5.80
N GLY A 96 -11.45 10.61 -7.03
CA GLY A 96 -12.01 9.42 -7.66
C GLY A 96 -11.18 9.06 -8.88
N ALA A 97 -10.90 7.78 -9.07
CA ALA A 97 -10.19 7.30 -10.25
C ALA A 97 -10.80 6.01 -10.79
N ILE A 98 -10.59 5.77 -12.08
CA ILE A 98 -10.78 4.49 -12.73
C ILE A 98 -9.44 4.06 -13.32
N LEU A 99 -9.01 2.85 -13.01
CA LEU A 99 -7.74 2.28 -13.45
C LEU A 99 -8.00 0.98 -14.21
N LEU A 100 -7.33 0.81 -15.34
CA LEU A 100 -7.36 -0.41 -16.14
C LEU A 100 -5.99 -1.08 -16.04
N PRO A 101 -5.86 -2.19 -15.34
CA PRO A 101 -4.63 -2.97 -15.29
C PRO A 101 -4.46 -3.78 -16.56
N MET A 102 -3.23 -3.87 -17.02
CA MET A 102 -2.82 -4.73 -18.12
C MET A 102 -1.42 -5.23 -17.87
N GLY A 103 -1.09 -6.43 -18.34
CA GLY A 103 0.26 -6.92 -18.12
C GLY A 103 0.47 -8.37 -18.46
N ARG A 104 1.60 -8.86 -18.00
CA ARG A 104 2.03 -10.24 -18.11
C ARG A 104 2.51 -10.75 -16.76
N VAL A 105 2.07 -11.94 -16.43
CA VAL A 105 2.53 -12.67 -15.24
C VAL A 105 3.08 -14.02 -15.72
N SER A 106 4.24 -14.41 -15.20
CA SER A 106 4.80 -15.76 -15.39
C SER A 106 5.20 -16.34 -14.05
N GLY A 107 4.92 -17.62 -13.90
CA GLY A 107 5.32 -18.41 -12.74
C GLY A 107 6.05 -19.65 -13.17
N GLU A 108 7.13 -19.99 -12.47
CA GLU A 108 7.89 -21.20 -12.62
C GLU A 108 8.06 -21.86 -11.26
N VAL A 109 7.79 -23.15 -11.19
CA VAL A 109 7.97 -23.95 -9.98
C VAL A 109 8.78 -25.18 -10.30
N THR A 110 9.84 -25.40 -9.55
CA THR A 110 10.72 -26.56 -9.65
C THR A 110 10.60 -27.42 -8.40
N VAL A 111 10.23 -28.69 -8.58
CA VAL A 111 10.16 -29.69 -7.51
C VAL A 111 10.99 -30.90 -7.93
N GLY A 112 12.14 -31.07 -7.30
CA GLY A 112 13.11 -32.10 -7.70
C GLY A 112 13.66 -31.85 -9.09
N SER A 113 13.43 -32.78 -10.03
CA SER A 113 13.84 -32.66 -11.45
C SER A 113 12.71 -32.13 -12.36
N LEU A 114 11.53 -31.86 -11.82
CA LEU A 114 10.38 -31.42 -12.59
C LEU A 114 10.24 -29.90 -12.49
N THR A 115 10.19 -29.22 -13.62
CA THR A 115 9.94 -27.81 -13.73
C THR A 115 8.64 -27.59 -14.50
N SER A 116 7.73 -26.82 -13.90
CA SER A 116 6.50 -26.36 -14.55
C SER A 116 6.56 -24.84 -14.70
N LYS A 117 6.27 -24.35 -15.90
CA LYS A 117 6.26 -22.93 -16.22
C LYS A 117 4.96 -22.54 -16.89
N GLN A 118 4.34 -21.47 -16.40
CA GLN A 118 3.14 -20.91 -17.00
C GLN A 118 3.26 -19.40 -17.11
N SER A 119 2.61 -18.81 -18.11
CA SER A 119 2.52 -17.38 -18.28
C SER A 119 1.16 -17.00 -18.85
N ALA A 120 0.64 -15.86 -18.37
CA ALA A 120 -0.57 -15.24 -18.87
C ALA A 120 -0.30 -13.76 -19.15
N SER A 121 -0.97 -13.22 -20.14
CA SER A 121 -0.95 -11.78 -20.43
C SER A 121 -2.33 -11.34 -20.87
N GLY A 122 -2.72 -10.12 -20.51
CA GLY A 122 -4.03 -9.59 -20.83
C GLY A 122 -4.36 -8.32 -20.04
N TYR A 123 -5.62 -8.02 -20.03
CA TYR A 123 -6.23 -6.99 -19.22
C TYR A 123 -6.77 -7.64 -17.95
N GLY A 124 -6.64 -6.96 -16.83
CA GLY A 124 -7.31 -7.34 -15.58
C GLY A 124 -8.60 -6.55 -15.38
N ASP A 125 -9.25 -6.82 -14.27
CA ASP A 125 -10.48 -6.14 -13.89
C ASP A 125 -10.23 -4.64 -13.63
N PRO A 126 -11.00 -3.74 -14.23
CA PRO A 126 -10.92 -2.33 -13.91
C PRO A 126 -11.16 -2.08 -12.43
N THR A 127 -10.41 -1.14 -11.87
CA THR A 127 -10.53 -0.76 -10.46
C THR A 127 -11.05 0.66 -10.36
N LEU A 128 -12.09 0.85 -9.56
CA LEU A 128 -12.53 2.16 -9.10
C LEU A 128 -11.81 2.45 -7.78
N GLU A 129 -11.11 3.56 -7.74
CA GLU A 129 -10.42 4.05 -6.56
C GLU A 129 -11.10 5.30 -6.03
N PHE A 130 -11.28 5.37 -4.74
CA PHE A 130 -11.77 6.55 -4.03
C PHE A 130 -10.86 6.85 -2.85
N ALA A 131 -10.44 8.10 -2.73
CA ALA A 131 -9.69 8.58 -1.59
C ALA A 131 -10.30 9.86 -1.04
N ILE A 132 -10.31 9.99 0.29
CA ILE A 132 -10.73 11.23 0.97
C ILE A 132 -9.84 11.49 2.18
N ASN A 133 -9.41 12.74 2.34
CA ASN A 133 -8.72 13.17 3.53
C ASN A 133 -9.72 13.37 4.68
N LEU A 134 -9.55 12.65 5.79
CA LEU A 134 -10.38 12.76 6.99
C LEU A 134 -9.82 13.78 7.97
N ILE A 135 -8.49 13.75 8.18
CA ILE A 135 -7.77 14.68 9.06
C ILE A 135 -6.58 15.21 8.27
N GLY A 136 -6.40 16.52 8.29
CA GLY A 136 -5.30 17.17 7.58
C GLY A 136 -5.72 18.53 7.03
N PRO A 137 -5.06 19.01 5.97
CA PRO A 137 -5.39 20.30 5.37
C PRO A 137 -6.80 20.29 4.76
N PRO A 138 -7.47 21.45 4.71
CA PRO A 138 -8.66 21.61 3.89
C PRO A 138 -8.33 21.40 2.41
N ALA A 139 -9.35 21.20 1.59
CA ALA A 139 -9.19 21.09 0.16
C ALA A 139 -8.59 22.37 -0.42
N GLN A 140 -7.44 22.27 -1.05
CA GLN A 140 -6.71 23.40 -1.61
C GLN A 140 -7.04 23.53 -3.11
N LYS A 141 -7.35 24.73 -3.53
CA LYS A 141 -7.78 25.00 -4.93
C LYS A 141 -6.66 25.57 -5.79
N ASN A 142 -5.63 26.10 -5.16
CA ASN A 142 -4.52 26.72 -5.88
C ASN A 142 -3.16 26.42 -5.21
N LEU A 143 -2.11 26.55 -5.99
CA LEU A 143 -0.75 26.25 -5.56
C LEU A 143 -0.28 27.14 -4.40
N ALA A 144 -0.73 28.39 -4.34
CA ALA A 144 -0.33 29.31 -3.27
C ALA A 144 -0.86 28.86 -1.90
N GLU A 145 -2.07 28.33 -1.84
CA GLU A 145 -2.62 27.72 -0.61
C GLU A 145 -1.83 26.46 -0.23
N ALA A 146 -1.53 25.60 -1.22
CA ALA A 146 -0.77 24.38 -1.00
C ALA A 146 0.64 24.65 -0.45
N LEU A 147 1.32 25.64 -0.97
CA LEU A 147 2.69 25.98 -0.55
C LEU A 147 2.76 26.65 0.82
N ARG A 148 1.69 27.30 1.27
CA ARG A 148 1.60 27.92 2.59
C ARG A 148 1.23 26.96 3.71
N PHE A 149 0.77 25.77 3.34
CA PHE A 149 0.35 24.78 4.32
C PHE A 149 1.58 24.11 4.95
N GLU A 150 1.68 24.18 6.27
CA GLU A 150 2.69 23.43 7.02
C GLU A 150 2.26 21.98 7.17
N PRO A 151 3.11 21.01 6.74
CA PRO A 151 2.80 19.59 6.88
C PRO A 151 2.60 19.20 8.34
N GLY A 152 1.51 18.49 8.62
CA GLY A 152 1.17 17.97 9.93
C GLY A 152 0.64 16.54 9.83
N PHE A 153 -0.02 16.08 10.89
CA PHE A 153 -0.69 14.78 10.88
C PHE A 153 -1.81 14.77 9.82
N SER A 154 -1.84 13.71 9.03
CA SER A 154 -2.86 13.48 8.01
C SER A 154 -3.39 12.06 8.11
N LEU A 155 -4.70 11.92 8.00
CA LEU A 155 -5.39 10.63 7.92
C LEU A 155 -6.25 10.61 6.67
N ASP A 156 -6.02 9.64 5.82
CA ASP A 156 -6.78 9.44 4.59
C ASP A 156 -7.54 8.11 4.66
N LEU A 157 -8.74 8.08 4.11
CA LEU A 157 -9.48 6.87 3.81
C LEU A 157 -9.33 6.57 2.33
N LEU A 158 -8.92 5.34 2.01
CA LEU A 158 -8.87 4.82 0.65
C LEU A 158 -9.84 3.65 0.53
N ALA A 159 -10.51 3.55 -0.61
CA ALA A 159 -11.37 2.45 -0.95
C ALA A 159 -11.20 2.08 -2.42
N ASP A 160 -10.98 0.79 -2.68
CA ASP A 160 -10.82 0.24 -4.02
C ASP A 160 -11.90 -0.79 -4.29
N LEU A 161 -12.48 -0.73 -5.47
CA LEU A 161 -13.48 -1.67 -5.95
C LEU A 161 -13.05 -2.23 -7.30
N ALA A 162 -12.68 -3.50 -7.33
CA ALA A 162 -12.44 -4.21 -8.58
C ALA A 162 -13.78 -4.60 -9.22
N LEU A 163 -13.91 -4.34 -10.53
CA LEU A 163 -15.11 -4.67 -11.32
C LEU A 163 -14.83 -5.96 -12.09
N PRO A 164 -15.42 -7.11 -11.71
CA PRO A 164 -15.16 -8.40 -12.34
C PRO A 164 -15.82 -8.50 -13.71
N ILE A 165 -15.20 -7.90 -14.72
CA ILE A 165 -15.71 -7.86 -16.11
C ILE A 165 -14.71 -8.44 -17.12
N GLY A 166 -13.57 -8.94 -16.65
CA GLY A 166 -12.49 -9.58 -17.45
C GLY A 166 -12.65 -11.08 -17.61
#